data_79ec4217f4c5533f326332deefdd3c2e
#
_entry.id   79ec4217f4c5533f326332deefdd3c2e
#
_cell.length_a   1.000
_cell.length_b   1.000
_cell.length_c   1.000
_cell.angle_alpha   90.00
_cell.angle_beta   90.00
_cell.angle_gamma   90.00
#
_symmetry.space_group_name_H-M   'P 1'
#
loop_
_entity.id
_entity.type
_entity.pdbx_description
1 polymer ?
#
loop_
_entity_poly.entity_id
_entity_poly.type
_entity_poly.pdbx_seq_one_letter_code
_entity_poly.pdbx_strand_id
1 'polypeptide(L)'
;MIQSIKIIPLLCALLSAFTGHAQDVNALITKVKANIDKVNDYEATARMITNVSFLKVPDADVKVYFKKPNKLKIKNEKGISFVPKGAVSINLNNILSGSKYTAIDAGAEKIGNTTVRVVKLLPDDDNADVVLSTVYIDEAALVIRRAKTTTRANGSYQLEMSYGKYASYGLPDKIIFSFDTKDYKLPKGVTFDFDDGTQNNRTASDKAKSKNGRAEITFSAYKVNKGVMDDVFK
;
A
#
# COMPACT_ATOMS: atom_id res chain seq x y z
N MET A 1 62.93 -38.46 -15.64
CA MET A 1 61.75 -38.92 -14.86
C MET A 1 61.02 -37.66 -14.40
N ILE A 2 59.98 -37.31 -15.12
CA ILE A 2 59.21 -36.06 -14.89
C ILE A 2 57.96 -36.46 -14.17
N GLN A 3 57.79 -35.95 -12.90
CA GLN A 3 56.58 -36.13 -12.13
C GLN A 3 55.55 -35.09 -12.60
N SER A 4 54.50 -35.56 -13.23
CA SER A 4 53.34 -34.74 -13.61
C SER A 4 52.46 -34.46 -12.37
N ILE A 5 52.42 -33.23 -11.93
CA ILE A 5 51.59 -32.75 -10.84
C ILE A 5 50.13 -32.64 -11.33
N LYS A 6 49.25 -33.49 -10.79
CA LYS A 6 47.80 -33.47 -11.04
C LYS A 6 47.11 -32.44 -10.12
N ILE A 7 47.07 -31.17 -10.55
CA ILE A 7 46.46 -30.06 -9.75
C ILE A 7 45.07 -29.63 -10.29
N ILE A 8 44.54 -30.28 -11.31
CA ILE A 8 43.34 -29.83 -12.04
C ILE A 8 41.96 -30.15 -11.36
N PRO A 9 41.77 -31.14 -10.48
CA PRO A 9 40.42 -31.39 -9.95
C PRO A 9 39.97 -30.49 -8.77
N LEU A 10 40.87 -29.72 -8.15
CA LEU A 10 40.51 -28.91 -6.96
C LEU A 10 39.89 -27.55 -7.30
N LEU A 11 40.07 -27.05 -8.51
CA LEU A 11 39.54 -25.74 -8.92
C LEU A 11 38.06 -25.76 -9.34
N CYS A 12 37.53 -26.92 -9.75
CA CYS A 12 36.13 -27.07 -10.15
C CYS A 12 35.14 -27.16 -8.95
N ALA A 13 35.62 -27.48 -7.76
CA ALA A 13 34.77 -27.67 -6.59
C ALA A 13 34.37 -26.34 -5.91
N LEU A 14 35.03 -25.21 -6.23
CA LEU A 14 34.71 -23.90 -5.62
C LEU A 14 33.69 -23.08 -6.40
N LEU A 15 33.27 -23.47 -7.61
CA LEU A 15 32.28 -22.71 -8.41
C LEU A 15 30.82 -23.12 -8.16
N SER A 16 30.56 -24.16 -7.38
CA SER A 16 29.19 -24.66 -7.17
C SER A 16 28.45 -24.07 -5.97
N ALA A 17 28.98 -23.06 -5.26
CA ALA A 17 28.41 -22.56 -4.03
C ALA A 17 27.54 -21.29 -4.20
N PHE A 18 27.32 -20.75 -5.40
CA PHE A 18 26.48 -19.59 -5.67
C PHE A 18 25.23 -19.92 -6.50
N THR A 19 24.52 -21.00 -6.18
CA THR A 19 23.12 -21.07 -6.56
C THR A 19 22.34 -20.18 -5.57
N GLY A 20 22.49 -18.87 -5.72
CA GLY A 20 21.56 -17.94 -5.11
C GLY A 20 20.17 -18.36 -5.56
N HIS A 21 19.34 -18.85 -4.64
CA HIS A 21 17.93 -19.10 -4.89
C HIS A 21 17.32 -17.75 -5.23
N ALA A 22 17.18 -17.45 -6.51
CA ALA A 22 16.26 -16.43 -6.97
C ALA A 22 14.90 -16.91 -6.49
N GLN A 23 14.48 -16.43 -5.32
CA GLN A 23 13.16 -16.76 -4.80
C GLN A 23 12.15 -16.28 -5.83
N ASP A 24 11.34 -17.20 -6.32
CA ASP A 24 10.31 -16.87 -7.30
C ASP A 24 9.38 -15.80 -6.70
N VAL A 25 9.49 -14.57 -7.21
CA VAL A 25 8.70 -13.43 -6.72
C VAL A 25 7.20 -13.67 -6.91
N ASN A 26 6.80 -14.48 -7.89
CA ASN A 26 5.40 -14.86 -8.09
C ASN A 26 4.91 -15.75 -6.94
N ALA A 27 5.75 -16.68 -6.48
CA ALA A 27 5.44 -17.51 -5.32
C ALA A 27 5.35 -16.66 -4.04
N LEU A 28 6.23 -15.68 -3.87
CA LEU A 28 6.17 -14.75 -2.74
C LEU A 28 4.87 -13.93 -2.76
N ILE A 29 4.52 -13.33 -3.90
CA ILE A 29 3.28 -12.56 -4.05
C ILE A 29 2.06 -13.45 -3.77
N THR A 30 2.05 -14.68 -4.26
CA THR A 30 0.97 -15.64 -4.01
C THR A 30 0.80 -15.90 -2.51
N LYS A 31 1.89 -16.04 -1.74
CA LYS A 31 1.83 -16.22 -0.29
C LYS A 31 1.30 -14.97 0.42
N VAL A 32 1.74 -13.77 0.02
CA VAL A 32 1.21 -12.50 0.57
C VAL A 32 -0.27 -12.36 0.28
N LYS A 33 -0.67 -12.64 -0.96
CA LYS A 33 -2.08 -12.62 -1.38
C LYS A 33 -2.93 -13.59 -0.57
N ALA A 34 -2.43 -14.80 -0.31
CA ALA A 34 -3.14 -15.79 0.50
C ALA A 34 -3.43 -15.30 1.93
N ASN A 35 -2.57 -14.46 2.54
CA ASN A 35 -2.87 -13.84 3.82
C ASN A 35 -4.02 -12.84 3.73
N ILE A 36 -3.99 -11.98 2.71
CA ILE A 36 -5.03 -10.98 2.46
C ILE A 36 -6.37 -11.69 2.13
N ASP A 37 -6.30 -12.78 1.39
CA ASP A 37 -7.48 -13.55 0.96
C ASP A 37 -8.21 -14.29 2.10
N LYS A 38 -7.61 -14.40 3.29
CA LYS A 38 -8.31 -14.90 4.50
C LYS A 38 -9.41 -13.96 4.98
N VAL A 39 -9.37 -12.68 4.56
CA VAL A 39 -10.33 -11.66 4.97
C VAL A 39 -11.44 -11.56 3.94
N ASN A 40 -12.66 -11.96 4.30
CA ASN A 40 -13.86 -11.78 3.47
C ASN A 40 -14.53 -10.44 3.74
N ASP A 41 -14.55 -10.04 5.03
CA ASP A 41 -15.08 -8.76 5.48
C ASP A 41 -14.39 -8.33 6.77
N TYR A 42 -14.44 -7.04 7.08
CA TYR A 42 -14.14 -6.53 8.41
C TYR A 42 -14.89 -5.23 8.70
N GLU A 43 -15.13 -5.00 9.99
CA GLU A 43 -15.40 -3.71 10.60
C GLU A 43 -14.18 -3.33 11.45
N ALA A 44 -13.68 -2.13 11.28
CA ALA A 44 -12.56 -1.63 12.08
C ALA A 44 -12.88 -0.26 12.66
N THR A 45 -12.38 0.01 13.85
CA THR A 45 -12.34 1.34 14.46
C THR A 45 -10.97 1.92 14.25
N ALA A 46 -10.90 3.17 13.80
CA ALA A 46 -9.63 3.82 13.49
C ALA A 46 -9.71 5.33 13.78
N ARG A 47 -8.54 5.93 13.98
CA ARG A 47 -8.34 7.37 13.99
C ARG A 47 -7.66 7.79 12.70
N MET A 48 -8.21 8.82 12.06
CA MET A 48 -7.69 9.38 10.82
C MET A 48 -7.18 10.80 11.06
N ILE A 49 -5.94 11.06 10.62
CA ILE A 49 -5.28 12.36 10.66
C ILE A 49 -4.94 12.73 9.22
N THR A 50 -5.40 13.90 8.77
CA THR A 50 -5.13 14.38 7.40
C THR A 50 -4.32 15.66 7.46
N ASN A 51 -3.14 15.64 6.87
CA ASN A 51 -2.26 16.79 6.76
C ASN A 51 -2.00 17.10 5.27
N VAL A 52 -2.78 18.04 4.76
CA VAL A 52 -2.69 18.52 3.38
C VAL A 52 -2.66 20.05 3.44
N SER A 53 -1.64 20.65 2.89
CA SER A 53 -1.31 22.07 3.08
C SER A 53 -2.41 23.07 2.71
N PHE A 54 -3.32 22.66 1.85
CA PHE A 54 -4.43 23.51 1.39
C PHE A 54 -5.77 23.13 2.03
N LEU A 55 -5.79 22.17 2.97
CA LEU A 55 -7.02 21.66 3.58
C LEU A 55 -6.84 21.50 5.08
N LYS A 56 -7.66 22.19 5.85
CA LYS A 56 -7.75 21.99 7.31
C LYS A 56 -8.84 20.96 7.60
N VAL A 57 -8.45 19.71 7.78
CA VAL A 57 -9.36 18.63 8.18
C VAL A 57 -9.06 18.28 9.64
N PRO A 58 -10.06 18.33 10.53
CA PRO A 58 -9.86 17.88 11.89
C PRO A 58 -9.61 16.36 11.92
N ASP A 59 -8.88 15.92 12.93
CA ASP A 59 -8.74 14.50 13.23
C ASP A 59 -10.11 13.88 13.46
N ALA A 60 -10.33 12.68 12.94
CA ALA A 60 -11.62 12.02 13.03
C ALA A 60 -11.50 10.58 13.52
N ASP A 61 -12.37 10.18 14.42
CA ASP A 61 -12.62 8.79 14.75
C ASP A 61 -13.58 8.22 13.70
N VAL A 62 -13.17 7.13 13.07
CA VAL A 62 -13.86 6.55 11.92
C VAL A 62 -14.11 5.06 12.09
N LYS A 63 -15.19 4.59 11.49
CA LYS A 63 -15.41 3.15 11.25
C LYS A 63 -15.09 2.83 9.81
N VAL A 64 -14.29 1.80 9.60
CA VAL A 64 -13.90 1.30 8.30
C VAL A 64 -14.57 -0.04 8.07
N TYR A 65 -15.31 -0.16 6.99
CA TYR A 65 -16.00 -1.38 6.59
C TYR A 65 -15.43 -1.87 5.27
N PHE A 66 -15.11 -3.13 5.22
CA PHE A 66 -14.67 -3.82 4.02
C PHE A 66 -15.49 -5.08 3.78
N LYS A 67 -15.77 -5.39 2.52
CA LYS A 67 -16.35 -6.65 2.09
C LYS A 67 -15.88 -6.99 0.69
N LYS A 68 -15.41 -8.23 0.50
CA LYS A 68 -15.04 -8.71 -0.83
C LYS A 68 -16.18 -8.58 -1.84
N PRO A 69 -15.86 -8.39 -3.14
CA PRO A 69 -14.49 -8.33 -3.69
C PRO A 69 -13.79 -6.98 -3.47
N ASN A 70 -14.52 -5.86 -3.40
CA ASN A 70 -13.91 -4.51 -3.39
C ASN A 70 -14.78 -3.44 -2.72
N LYS A 71 -15.75 -3.82 -1.88
CA LYS A 71 -16.56 -2.85 -1.15
C LYS A 71 -15.77 -2.31 0.03
N LEU A 72 -15.55 -1.00 0.06
CA LEU A 72 -14.91 -0.31 1.17
C LEU A 72 -15.70 0.97 1.47
N LYS A 73 -16.00 1.21 2.75
CA LYS A 73 -16.65 2.43 3.23
C LYS A 73 -16.02 2.89 4.53
N ILE A 74 -15.75 4.18 4.63
CA ILE A 74 -15.31 4.82 5.86
C ILE A 74 -16.42 5.75 6.31
N LYS A 75 -16.86 5.61 7.56
CA LYS A 75 -17.86 6.45 8.20
C LYS A 75 -17.21 7.21 9.34
N ASN A 76 -17.40 8.51 9.38
CA ASN A 76 -17.07 9.31 10.55
C ASN A 76 -18.16 9.11 11.61
N GLU A 77 -17.80 8.91 12.87
CA GLU A 77 -18.76 8.72 13.96
C GLU A 77 -19.50 10.03 14.33
N LYS A 78 -18.93 11.18 14.01
CA LYS A 78 -19.44 12.51 14.41
C LYS A 78 -19.92 13.39 13.25
N GLY A 79 -20.32 12.84 12.10
CA GLY A 79 -20.91 13.61 11.01
C GLY A 79 -20.18 13.53 9.68
N ILE A 80 -19.52 14.56 9.18
CA ILE A 80 -19.06 14.67 7.80
C ILE A 80 -17.89 13.73 7.51
N SER A 81 -18.04 12.84 6.52
CA SER A 81 -17.00 11.90 6.11
C SER A 81 -16.00 12.58 5.18
N PHE A 82 -14.81 12.88 5.69
CA PHE A 82 -13.68 13.38 4.92
C PHE A 82 -12.76 12.24 4.48
N VAL A 83 -13.28 11.29 3.77
CA VAL A 83 -12.44 10.26 3.19
C VAL A 83 -12.30 10.58 1.72
N PRO A 84 -11.10 10.92 1.25
CA PRO A 84 -10.87 10.98 -0.18
C PRO A 84 -11.28 9.65 -0.78
N LYS A 85 -12.31 9.62 -1.66
CA LYS A 85 -12.76 8.37 -2.29
C LYS A 85 -11.60 7.62 -2.95
N GLY A 86 -10.58 8.34 -3.40
CA GLY A 86 -9.34 7.76 -3.92
C GLY A 86 -8.45 7.11 -2.87
N ALA A 87 -8.35 7.65 -1.65
CA ALA A 87 -7.60 7.00 -0.56
C ALA A 87 -8.28 5.71 -0.08
N VAL A 88 -9.61 5.63 -0.24
CA VAL A 88 -10.40 4.43 0.07
C VAL A 88 -10.20 3.33 -0.98
N SER A 89 -9.93 3.72 -2.23
CA SER A 89 -9.62 2.77 -3.30
C SER A 89 -8.23 2.12 -3.16
N ILE A 90 -7.43 2.55 -2.18
CA ILE A 90 -6.15 1.94 -1.85
C ILE A 90 -6.41 0.69 -0.99
N ASN A 91 -7.12 -0.24 -1.57
CA ASN A 91 -7.20 -1.58 -1.04
C ASN A 91 -5.93 -2.32 -1.46
N LEU A 92 -5.22 -2.94 -0.51
CA LEU A 92 -4.08 -3.83 -0.82
C LEU A 92 -4.47 -4.92 -1.82
N ASN A 93 -5.74 -5.33 -1.83
CA ASN A 93 -6.29 -6.20 -2.86
C ASN A 93 -6.16 -5.61 -4.27
N ASN A 94 -6.36 -4.30 -4.44
CA ASN A 94 -6.25 -3.69 -5.77
C ASN A 94 -4.82 -3.65 -6.29
N ILE A 95 -3.82 -3.56 -5.39
CA ILE A 95 -2.40 -3.61 -5.75
C ILE A 95 -2.04 -5.00 -6.27
N LEU A 96 -2.60 -6.07 -5.67
CA LEU A 96 -2.24 -7.46 -5.96
C LEU A 96 -3.29 -8.24 -6.76
N SER A 97 -4.53 -7.76 -6.89
CA SER A 97 -5.65 -8.54 -7.46
C SER A 97 -6.37 -7.86 -8.62
N GLY A 98 -6.09 -6.58 -8.89
CA GLY A 98 -6.89 -5.77 -9.81
C GLY A 98 -6.66 -6.03 -11.28
N SER A 99 -5.52 -6.60 -11.68
CA SER A 99 -5.16 -6.84 -13.09
C SER A 99 -4.09 -7.94 -13.15
N LYS A 100 -3.97 -8.60 -14.31
CA LYS A 100 -2.77 -9.37 -14.62
C LYS A 100 -1.58 -8.42 -14.64
N TYR A 101 -0.46 -8.86 -14.12
CA TYR A 101 0.78 -8.10 -14.08
C TYR A 101 2.00 -9.00 -14.25
N THR A 102 3.05 -8.43 -14.80
CA THR A 102 4.39 -9.01 -14.80
C THR A 102 5.12 -8.56 -13.55
N ALA A 103 5.60 -9.51 -12.75
CA ALA A 103 6.37 -9.24 -11.53
C ALA A 103 7.87 -9.36 -11.80
N ILE A 104 8.62 -8.35 -11.39
CA ILE A 104 10.09 -8.28 -11.56
C ILE A 104 10.73 -8.16 -10.18
N ASP A 105 11.67 -9.06 -9.87
CA ASP A 105 12.51 -8.94 -8.69
C ASP A 105 13.47 -7.75 -8.83
N ALA A 106 13.43 -6.84 -7.87
CA ALA A 106 14.31 -5.68 -7.79
C ALA A 106 15.27 -5.75 -6.59
N GLY A 107 15.48 -6.98 -6.05
CA GLY A 107 16.41 -7.24 -4.97
C GLY A 107 15.82 -7.01 -3.58
N ALA A 108 16.68 -6.64 -2.63
CA ALA A 108 16.28 -6.44 -1.25
C ALA A 108 16.69 -5.04 -0.75
N GLU A 109 15.89 -4.49 0.18
CA GLU A 109 16.13 -3.20 0.84
C GLU A 109 15.85 -3.32 2.33
N LYS A 110 16.30 -2.34 3.14
CA LYS A 110 15.94 -2.25 4.56
C LYS A 110 14.90 -1.16 4.81
N ILE A 111 13.86 -1.50 5.55
CA ILE A 111 12.91 -0.53 6.12
C ILE A 111 13.04 -0.62 7.65
N GLY A 112 13.70 0.39 8.25
CA GLY A 112 14.13 0.29 9.63
C GLY A 112 15.07 -0.92 9.84
N ASN A 113 14.71 -1.81 10.75
CA ASN A 113 15.47 -3.04 11.02
C ASN A 113 15.01 -4.27 10.22
N THR A 114 14.00 -4.12 9.35
CA THR A 114 13.43 -5.23 8.58
C THR A 114 14.00 -5.25 7.18
N THR A 115 14.58 -6.38 6.75
CA THR A 115 14.91 -6.60 5.34
C THR A 115 13.64 -6.97 4.58
N VAL A 116 13.42 -6.33 3.45
CA VAL A 116 12.25 -6.51 2.59
C VAL A 116 12.68 -6.84 1.17
N ARG A 117 11.93 -7.71 0.49
CA ARG A 117 12.07 -7.96 -0.94
C ARG A 117 11.38 -6.84 -1.70
N VAL A 118 12.05 -6.28 -2.70
CA VAL A 118 11.51 -5.25 -3.57
C VAL A 118 11.02 -5.89 -4.85
N VAL A 119 9.74 -5.73 -5.16
CA VAL A 119 9.13 -6.29 -6.36
C VAL A 119 8.45 -5.18 -7.15
N LYS A 120 8.73 -5.09 -8.45
CA LYS A 120 8.03 -4.20 -9.37
C LYS A 120 6.92 -4.97 -10.07
N LEU A 121 5.73 -4.40 -10.08
CA LEU A 121 4.53 -4.94 -10.70
C LEU A 121 4.14 -4.04 -11.87
N LEU A 122 4.21 -4.57 -13.08
CA LEU A 122 3.79 -3.88 -14.30
C LEU A 122 2.47 -4.51 -14.76
N PRO A 123 1.38 -3.74 -14.84
CA PRO A 123 0.14 -4.24 -15.42
C PRO A 123 0.35 -4.70 -16.87
N ASP A 124 -0.29 -5.82 -17.22
CA ASP A 124 -0.24 -6.36 -18.60
C ASP A 124 -1.23 -5.62 -19.52
N ASP A 125 -2.17 -4.84 -18.94
CA ASP A 125 -3.12 -4.01 -19.68
C ASP A 125 -2.54 -2.62 -19.92
N ASP A 126 -2.28 -2.28 -21.17
CA ASP A 126 -1.77 -0.97 -21.60
C ASP A 126 -2.72 0.19 -21.25
N ASN A 127 -4.00 -0.06 -21.04
CA ASN A 127 -5.00 0.94 -20.66
C ASN A 127 -5.18 1.06 -19.15
N ALA A 128 -4.47 0.27 -18.34
CA ALA A 128 -4.53 0.39 -16.89
C ALA A 128 -4.12 1.80 -16.43
N ASP A 129 -4.85 2.36 -15.44
CA ASP A 129 -4.46 3.63 -14.82
C ASP A 129 -3.11 3.50 -14.09
N VAL A 130 -2.86 2.37 -13.46
CA VAL A 130 -1.56 2.07 -12.84
C VAL A 130 -0.53 1.76 -13.93
N VAL A 131 0.59 2.50 -13.91
CA VAL A 131 1.73 2.29 -14.81
C VAL A 131 2.75 1.35 -14.19
N LEU A 132 3.01 1.53 -12.89
CA LEU A 132 3.99 0.76 -12.13
C LEU A 132 3.62 0.79 -10.66
N SER A 133 3.69 -0.36 -10.00
CA SER A 133 3.72 -0.44 -8.54
C SER A 133 5.00 -1.11 -8.07
N THR A 134 5.71 -0.49 -7.13
CA THR A 134 6.85 -1.09 -6.45
C THR A 134 6.42 -1.45 -5.04
N VAL A 135 6.40 -2.73 -4.72
CA VAL A 135 6.01 -3.26 -3.41
C VAL A 135 7.21 -3.76 -2.64
N TYR A 136 7.23 -3.49 -1.34
CA TYR A 136 8.29 -3.84 -0.40
C TYR A 136 7.72 -4.86 0.57
N ILE A 137 8.11 -6.11 0.41
CA ILE A 137 7.52 -7.27 1.08
C ILE A 137 8.43 -7.76 2.20
N ASP A 138 7.90 -7.82 3.41
CA ASP A 138 8.49 -8.55 4.52
C ASP A 138 8.22 -10.04 4.30
N GLU A 139 9.25 -10.79 3.92
CA GLU A 139 9.12 -12.21 3.57
C GLU A 139 8.82 -13.07 4.80
N ALA A 140 9.29 -12.67 5.98
CA ALA A 140 9.05 -13.42 7.22
C ALA A 140 7.60 -13.28 7.71
N ALA A 141 7.05 -12.06 7.63
CA ALA A 141 5.67 -11.78 8.04
C ALA A 141 4.65 -11.96 6.92
N LEU A 142 5.09 -12.13 5.66
CA LEU A 142 4.27 -12.19 4.43
C LEU A 142 3.30 -11.00 4.32
N VAL A 143 3.83 -9.78 4.51
CA VAL A 143 3.07 -8.53 4.43
C VAL A 143 3.82 -7.49 3.59
N ILE A 144 3.07 -6.54 3.02
CA ILE A 144 3.63 -5.39 2.30
C ILE A 144 3.89 -4.26 3.29
N ARG A 145 5.15 -3.88 3.51
CA ARG A 145 5.54 -2.76 4.39
C ARG A 145 5.41 -1.40 3.70
N ARG A 146 5.64 -1.36 2.39
CA ARG A 146 5.53 -0.15 1.59
C ARG A 146 5.06 -0.49 0.17
N ALA A 147 4.29 0.41 -0.43
CA ALA A 147 3.97 0.36 -1.85
C ALA A 147 4.11 1.76 -2.45
N LYS A 148 4.82 1.89 -3.56
CA LYS A 148 4.90 3.11 -4.37
C LYS A 148 4.20 2.83 -5.69
N THR A 149 3.20 3.62 -6.02
CA THR A 149 2.40 3.43 -7.24
C THR A 149 2.42 4.70 -8.08
N THR A 150 2.69 4.54 -9.36
CA THR A 150 2.59 5.60 -10.37
C THR A 150 1.38 5.33 -11.24
N THR A 151 0.55 6.35 -11.43
CA THR A 151 -0.65 6.30 -12.27
C THR A 151 -0.56 7.28 -13.43
N ARG A 152 -1.34 7.03 -14.49
CA ARG A 152 -1.40 7.92 -15.65
C ARG A 152 -2.13 9.23 -15.35
N ALA A 153 -3.24 9.11 -14.62
CA ALA A 153 -4.14 10.25 -14.42
C ALA A 153 -3.79 11.08 -13.18
N ASN A 154 -3.25 10.47 -12.12
CA ASN A 154 -3.18 11.06 -10.79
C ASN A 154 -1.76 11.19 -10.22
N GLY A 155 -0.71 10.92 -11.03
CA GLY A 155 0.67 10.98 -10.56
C GLY A 155 1.06 9.81 -9.65
N SER A 156 2.00 10.04 -8.73
CA SER A 156 2.55 8.99 -7.87
C SER A 156 2.12 9.17 -6.43
N TYR A 157 1.90 8.04 -5.75
CA TYR A 157 1.64 8.00 -4.32
C TYR A 157 2.40 6.85 -3.63
N GLN A 158 2.52 6.95 -2.32
CA GLN A 158 3.16 5.95 -1.48
C GLN A 158 2.24 5.57 -0.31
N LEU A 159 2.22 4.28 -0.02
CA LEU A 159 1.66 3.70 1.19
C LEU A 159 2.78 3.16 2.06
N GLU A 160 2.74 3.45 3.35
CA GLU A 160 3.55 2.78 4.36
C GLU A 160 2.64 2.11 5.37
N MET A 161 2.94 0.86 5.72
CA MET A 161 2.09 0.04 6.56
C MET A 161 2.88 -0.56 7.71
N SER A 162 2.34 -0.42 8.92
CA SER A 162 2.84 -1.06 10.12
C SER A 162 1.88 -2.14 10.57
N TYR A 163 2.40 -3.25 11.07
CA TYR A 163 1.60 -4.43 11.42
C TYR A 163 1.91 -4.87 12.84
N GLY A 164 0.89 -5.42 13.51
CA GLY A 164 0.95 -6.03 14.81
C GLY A 164 0.03 -7.24 14.89
N LYS A 165 -0.99 -7.19 15.74
CA LYS A 165 -1.88 -8.33 16.06
C LYS A 165 -2.53 -9.00 14.85
N TYR A 166 -2.84 -8.25 13.80
CA TYR A 166 -3.59 -8.75 12.63
C TYR A 166 -2.71 -8.98 11.39
N ALA A 167 -1.39 -9.05 11.57
CA ALA A 167 -0.43 -9.28 10.50
C ALA A 167 -0.71 -10.57 9.70
N SER A 168 -1.14 -11.65 10.37
CA SER A 168 -1.48 -12.93 9.73
C SER A 168 -2.69 -12.88 8.79
N TYR A 169 -3.46 -11.80 8.85
CA TYR A 169 -4.55 -11.47 7.92
C TYR A 169 -4.13 -10.41 6.88
N GLY A 170 -2.87 -9.97 6.90
CA GLY A 170 -2.41 -8.85 6.07
C GLY A 170 -3.08 -7.51 6.44
N LEU A 171 -3.67 -7.40 7.64
CA LEU A 171 -4.33 -6.18 8.12
C LEU A 171 -3.35 -5.34 8.95
N PRO A 172 -3.06 -4.10 8.53
CA PRO A 172 -2.14 -3.21 9.22
C PRO A 172 -2.78 -2.55 10.44
N ASP A 173 -1.97 -2.25 11.46
CA ASP A 173 -2.39 -1.39 12.57
C ASP A 173 -2.34 0.09 12.19
N LYS A 174 -1.50 0.45 11.20
CA LYS A 174 -1.34 1.82 10.73
C LYS A 174 -1.04 1.86 9.23
N ILE A 175 -1.68 2.78 8.55
CA ILE A 175 -1.42 3.12 7.15
C ILE A 175 -1.09 4.59 7.05
N ILE A 176 -0.01 4.92 6.35
CA ILE A 176 0.33 6.28 5.96
C ILE A 176 0.25 6.35 4.44
N PHE A 177 -0.60 7.23 3.95
CA PHE A 177 -0.71 7.59 2.54
C PHE A 177 -0.01 8.92 2.30
N SER A 178 0.92 8.95 1.37
CA SER A 178 1.65 10.16 0.99
C SER A 178 1.61 10.36 -0.51
N PHE A 179 1.43 11.62 -0.96
CA PHE A 179 1.36 11.97 -2.37
C PHE A 179 1.90 13.38 -2.61
N ASP A 180 2.41 13.64 -3.81
CA ASP A 180 2.78 15.00 -4.21
C ASP A 180 1.52 15.77 -4.59
N THR A 181 1.27 16.90 -3.94
CA THR A 181 0.09 17.73 -4.19
C THR A 181 0.11 18.45 -5.54
N LYS A 182 1.27 18.51 -6.21
CA LYS A 182 1.40 19.09 -7.54
C LYS A 182 1.02 18.11 -8.65
N ASP A 183 1.42 16.85 -8.47
CA ASP A 183 1.27 15.82 -9.49
C ASP A 183 0.05 14.93 -9.24
N TYR A 184 -0.38 14.80 -7.97
CA TYR A 184 -1.52 13.98 -7.60
C TYR A 184 -2.82 14.75 -7.81
N LYS A 185 -3.55 14.38 -8.84
CA LYS A 185 -4.92 14.83 -9.07
C LYS A 185 -5.86 13.94 -8.27
N LEU A 186 -6.63 14.54 -7.38
CA LEU A 186 -7.66 13.79 -6.66
C LEU A 186 -8.62 13.13 -7.66
N PRO A 187 -8.97 11.85 -7.48
CA PRO A 187 -9.91 11.17 -8.36
C PRO A 187 -11.22 11.94 -8.48
N LYS A 188 -11.83 11.96 -9.68
CA LYS A 188 -13.13 12.61 -9.90
C LYS A 188 -14.16 12.08 -8.91
N GLY A 189 -14.87 12.98 -8.23
CA GLY A 189 -15.87 12.67 -7.21
C GLY A 189 -15.35 12.71 -5.77
N VAL A 190 -14.09 13.12 -5.56
CA VAL A 190 -13.60 13.60 -4.28
C VAL A 190 -14.03 15.07 -4.18
N THR A 191 -15.21 15.32 -3.70
CA THR A 191 -15.61 16.64 -3.27
C THR A 191 -15.15 16.79 -1.83
N PHE A 192 -14.25 17.75 -1.60
CA PHE A 192 -14.01 18.26 -0.26
C PHE A 192 -15.09 19.33 0.01
N ASP A 193 -16.32 18.90 0.20
CA ASP A 193 -17.40 19.77 0.64
C ASP A 193 -17.23 20.05 2.13
N PHE A 194 -16.21 20.85 2.45
CA PHE A 194 -16.15 21.54 3.72
C PHE A 194 -16.40 23.02 3.43
N ASP A 195 -17.65 23.39 3.49
CA ASP A 195 -18.06 24.78 3.65
C ASP A 195 -18.09 25.08 5.16
N ASP A 196 -17.02 25.67 5.68
CA ASP A 196 -16.96 26.17 7.04
C ASP A 196 -17.57 27.59 7.15
N GLY A 197 -18.21 28.07 6.07
CA GLY A 197 -18.78 29.40 6.00
C GLY A 197 -17.76 30.55 5.96
N THR A 198 -16.44 30.23 5.90
CA THR A 198 -15.41 31.27 5.78
C THR A 198 -15.01 31.49 4.32
N GLN A 199 -15.35 32.64 3.78
CA GLN A 199 -14.86 33.08 2.46
C GLN A 199 -13.33 33.19 2.51
N ASN A 200 -12.66 32.30 1.76
CA ASN A 200 -11.21 32.20 1.72
C ASN A 200 -10.58 33.35 0.92
N ASN A 201 -10.11 34.38 1.59
CA ASN A 201 -9.07 35.25 1.10
C ASN A 201 -7.69 34.56 1.29
N ARG A 202 -7.35 33.64 0.41
CA ARG A 202 -6.04 32.98 0.42
C ARG A 202 -5.03 33.83 -0.33
N THR A 203 -4.02 34.34 0.37
CA THR A 203 -2.87 34.98 -0.24
C THR A 203 -1.98 33.95 -0.93
N ALA A 204 -1.34 34.35 -2.05
CA ALA A 204 -0.47 33.49 -2.86
C ALA A 204 0.73 32.87 -2.09
N SER A 205 1.04 33.42 -0.90
CA SER A 205 2.13 32.92 -0.03
C SER A 205 1.85 31.60 0.66
N ASP A 206 0.57 31.21 0.84
CA ASP A 206 0.21 29.93 1.49
C ASP A 206 0.30 28.74 0.53
N LYS A 207 0.37 28.98 -0.78
CA LYS A 207 0.49 27.95 -1.81
C LYS A 207 1.88 27.31 -1.90
N ALA A 208 2.88 27.86 -1.23
CA ALA A 208 4.28 27.45 -1.40
C ALA A 208 4.83 26.50 -0.31
N LYS A 209 4.08 26.19 0.76
CA LYS A 209 4.68 25.64 1.99
C LYS A 209 4.63 24.11 2.18
N SER A 210 3.91 23.35 1.39
CA SER A 210 4.02 21.88 1.45
C SER A 210 3.69 21.28 0.08
N LYS A 211 4.65 20.61 -0.52
CA LYS A 211 4.49 19.89 -1.78
C LYS A 211 3.82 18.52 -1.58
N ASN A 212 3.73 18.02 -0.35
CA ASN A 212 3.31 16.66 -0.02
C ASN A 212 2.04 16.68 0.82
N GLY A 213 1.03 15.94 0.36
CA GLY A 213 -0.13 15.57 1.14
C GLY A 213 0.12 14.27 1.90
N ARG A 214 -0.40 14.17 3.14
CA ARG A 214 -0.29 12.99 3.98
C ARG A 214 -1.61 12.73 4.68
N ALA A 215 -2.07 11.48 4.62
CA ALA A 215 -3.15 10.97 5.45
C ALA A 215 -2.65 9.76 6.24
N GLU A 216 -3.00 9.70 7.51
CA GLU A 216 -2.63 8.63 8.42
C GLU A 216 -3.88 8.01 9.00
N ILE A 217 -3.98 6.68 8.97
CA ILE A 217 -5.06 5.92 9.59
C ILE A 217 -4.44 4.94 10.57
N THR A 218 -4.80 5.07 11.86
CA THR A 218 -4.37 4.17 12.93
C THR A 218 -5.57 3.36 13.39
N PHE A 219 -5.49 2.03 13.24
CA PHE A 219 -6.55 1.10 13.61
C PHE A 219 -6.40 0.65 15.05
N SER A 220 -7.44 0.77 15.84
CA SER A 220 -7.47 0.34 17.25
C SER A 220 -8.05 -1.07 17.41
N ALA A 221 -8.98 -1.46 16.55
CA ALA A 221 -9.62 -2.77 16.60
C ALA A 221 -10.15 -3.22 15.23
N TYR A 222 -10.17 -4.54 15.03
CA TYR A 222 -10.78 -5.20 13.89
C TYR A 222 -11.74 -6.31 14.33
N LYS A 223 -12.90 -6.37 13.69
CA LYS A 223 -13.82 -7.51 13.73
C LYS A 223 -13.75 -8.18 12.36
N VAL A 224 -12.93 -9.21 12.22
CA VAL A 224 -12.65 -9.88 10.95
C VAL A 224 -13.62 -11.04 10.73
N ASN A 225 -14.19 -11.15 9.51
CA ASN A 225 -15.07 -12.25 9.08
C ASN A 225 -16.28 -12.45 10.00
N LYS A 226 -16.94 -11.36 10.40
CA LYS A 226 -18.16 -11.39 11.23
C LYS A 226 -19.43 -11.08 10.46
N GLY A 227 -19.33 -10.88 9.13
CA GLY A 227 -20.46 -10.64 8.25
C GLY A 227 -20.89 -9.16 8.24
N VAL A 228 -20.18 -8.33 7.45
CA VAL A 228 -20.60 -6.94 7.23
C VAL A 228 -21.83 -6.91 6.31
N MET A 229 -22.90 -6.27 6.76
CA MET A 229 -24.16 -6.14 6.01
C MET A 229 -23.99 -5.22 4.79
N ASP A 230 -24.64 -5.53 3.69
CA ASP A 230 -24.56 -4.75 2.44
C ASP A 230 -25.13 -3.32 2.58
N ASP A 231 -26.06 -3.12 3.48
CA ASP A 231 -26.68 -1.80 3.75
C ASP A 231 -25.65 -0.76 4.24
N VAL A 232 -24.56 -1.22 4.84
CA VAL A 232 -23.48 -0.32 5.26
C VAL A 232 -22.87 0.42 4.07
N PHE A 233 -22.90 -0.16 2.87
CA PHE A 233 -22.24 0.36 1.66
C PHE A 233 -23.16 1.21 0.75
N LYS A 234 -24.43 1.33 1.08
CA LYS A 234 -25.43 2.18 0.41
C LYS A 234 -25.31 3.68 0.75
#